data_e368f563a67229c467319fa1a6b31a7c
#
_entry.id   e368f563a67229c467319fa1a6b31a7c
#
_cell.length_a   1.000
_cell.length_b   1.000
_cell.length_c   1.000
_cell.angle_alpha   90.00
_cell.angle_beta   90.00
_cell.angle_gamma   90.00
#
_symmetry.space_group_name_H-M   'P 1'
#
loop_
_entity.id
_entity.type
_entity.pdbx_description
1 polymer ?
#
loop_
_entity_poly.entity_id
_entity_poly.type
_entity_poly.pdbx_seq_one_letter_code
_entity_poly.pdbx_strand_id
1 'polypeptide(L)'
;MRQPSLKPLPIPSRAGWLTGTRIWLGALGLIAVLLVGLIAHDTVFAQPAAPTIRTATADRGTVSSVVSGTGSLAPNGRMNVNFKVAGTLTEVDVKVGDKVTTGQVLARLDSTTQQASLAQAQASLASAQAGLQAAQSPLTSAQLAQLQHQLNAAQQNYNDTVASVNAQTQADANTVANDQAKVNADCPNGPTCSQDQAQLSNDRSKQNMDAISGQSRINSASQQITSSRDNLTVQSQVKPNQVSSAQAQIASAQAQVQAAQLALNETTLTAPTSGVVVSINGVPGEGVAGGGSGATAQAPGSLAPQPSSGSSATGSAGSGFMVIDDNSSLVAVMPFAETDAAKLAVNQPASLTFDAISGLTISGHVLSISPSATVVSNVVDYYATFMLNRTDPRLREGMTVNAAVTVAQADNAVRVPNAAVHTQSGATMVTVLAAGGQQVPTEVVTGVAGDTYTEIKAGLNEGDKVVLPSLHTTGTSSGSNFRGGGGLGGGAIIRGGGG
;
A
#
# COMPACT_ATOMS: atom_id res chain seq x y z
N MET A 1 83.31 -16.47 24.49
CA MET A 1 84.50 -16.15 25.30
C MET A 1 84.31 -16.59 26.74
N ARG A 2 85.17 -17.49 27.15
CA ARG A 2 85.59 -17.84 28.56
C ARG A 2 84.54 -18.40 29.51
N GLN A 3 84.61 -19.72 29.66
CA GLN A 3 84.47 -20.45 30.93
C GLN A 3 85.50 -20.00 31.95
N PRO A 4 85.28 -20.18 33.23
CA PRO A 4 86.17 -20.92 34.04
C PRO A 4 85.45 -21.98 34.91
N SER A 5 85.86 -23.16 34.86
CA SER A 5 86.92 -23.94 35.64
C SER A 5 86.39 -24.30 37.03
N LEU A 6 86.19 -25.61 37.19
CA LEU A 6 86.00 -26.41 38.38
C LEU A 6 87.23 -26.34 39.34
N LYS A 7 86.95 -26.42 40.65
CA LYS A 7 87.90 -26.97 41.64
C LYS A 7 87.18 -27.93 42.58
N PRO A 8 87.77 -29.05 42.87
CA PRO A 8 87.17 -30.10 43.69
C PRO A 8 87.53 -29.91 45.18
N LEU A 9 86.66 -30.38 46.06
CA LEU A 9 86.93 -30.47 47.50
C LEU A 9 86.88 -31.88 47.98
N PRO A 10 87.64 -32.16 49.04
CA PRO A 10 88.09 -33.48 49.42
C PRO A 10 87.09 -34.22 50.32
N ILE A 11 87.15 -35.52 50.23
CA ILE A 11 86.52 -36.52 51.12
C ILE A 11 87.26 -36.63 52.43
N PRO A 12 86.57 -36.67 53.57
CA PRO A 12 87.11 -37.32 54.74
C PRO A 12 86.33 -38.60 55.07
N SER A 13 87.13 -39.54 55.52
CA SER A 13 86.87 -40.91 55.88
C SER A 13 85.96 -41.09 57.10
N ARG A 14 85.31 -42.23 57.11
CA ARG A 14 84.74 -43.07 58.13
C ARG A 14 85.22 -42.83 59.60
N ALA A 15 84.22 -42.82 60.49
CA ALA A 15 84.11 -43.84 61.56
C ALA A 15 82.95 -43.55 62.52
N GLY A 16 82.05 -44.52 62.62
CA GLY A 16 81.54 -45.04 63.90
C GLY A 16 80.48 -44.24 64.66
N TRP A 17 79.19 -44.69 64.63
CA TRP A 17 78.67 -45.31 65.86
C TRP A 17 77.21 -45.71 65.74
N LEU A 18 76.97 -46.96 65.77
CA LEU A 18 75.68 -47.62 65.84
C LEU A 18 75.23 -47.67 67.31
N THR A 19 74.50 -46.70 67.82
CA THR A 19 73.70 -46.83 69.06
C THR A 19 72.50 -45.85 69.21
N GLY A 20 72.25 -44.89 68.30
CA GLY A 20 71.13 -43.95 68.43
C GLY A 20 69.85 -44.31 67.71
N THR A 21 69.89 -45.29 66.79
CA THR A 21 68.80 -45.56 65.85
C THR A 21 67.51 -46.21 66.40
N ARG A 22 67.63 -46.90 67.56
CA ARG A 22 66.45 -47.59 68.16
C ARG A 22 65.54 -46.65 68.94
N ILE A 23 66.06 -45.59 69.56
CA ILE A 23 65.23 -44.58 70.25
C ILE A 23 64.51 -43.67 69.28
N TRP A 24 65.18 -43.33 68.17
CA TRP A 24 64.55 -42.48 67.13
C TRP A 24 63.43 -43.19 66.32
N LEU A 25 63.58 -44.49 66.10
CA LEU A 25 62.54 -45.29 65.47
C LEU A 25 61.30 -45.47 66.36
N GLY A 26 61.49 -45.57 67.68
CA GLY A 26 60.41 -45.61 68.67
C GLY A 26 59.66 -44.27 68.74
N ALA A 27 60.36 -43.13 68.67
CA ALA A 27 59.80 -41.80 68.69
C ALA A 27 59.03 -41.51 67.39
N LEU A 28 59.58 -41.91 66.21
CA LEU A 28 58.95 -41.80 64.95
C LEU A 28 57.68 -42.70 64.83
N GLY A 29 57.73 -43.89 65.42
CA GLY A 29 56.56 -44.78 65.52
C GLY A 29 55.40 -44.18 66.32
N LEU A 30 55.78 -43.54 67.48
CA LEU A 30 54.79 -42.87 68.32
C LEU A 30 54.17 -41.63 67.66
N ILE A 31 54.98 -40.84 66.96
CA ILE A 31 54.49 -39.70 66.16
C ILE A 31 53.61 -40.18 65.01
N ALA A 32 53.99 -41.29 64.34
CA ALA A 32 53.13 -41.82 63.26
C ALA A 32 51.81 -42.36 63.79
N VAL A 33 51.78 -43.01 64.95
CA VAL A 33 50.52 -43.46 65.59
C VAL A 33 49.69 -42.27 66.05
N LEU A 34 50.29 -41.19 66.57
CA LEU A 34 49.60 -39.95 66.96
C LEU A 34 49.05 -39.22 65.74
N LEU A 35 49.81 -39.17 64.64
CA LEU A 35 49.33 -38.60 63.36
C LEU A 35 48.21 -39.42 62.72
N VAL A 36 48.33 -40.75 62.75
CA VAL A 36 47.23 -41.63 62.27
C VAL A 36 45.97 -41.49 63.15
N GLY A 37 46.18 -41.37 64.48
CA GLY A 37 45.09 -41.10 65.43
C GLY A 37 44.40 -39.75 65.20
N LEU A 38 45.20 -38.69 64.92
CA LEU A 38 44.65 -37.36 64.57
C LEU A 38 43.93 -37.41 63.23
N ILE A 39 44.48 -38.07 62.22
CA ILE A 39 43.86 -38.20 60.92
C ILE A 39 42.55 -39.06 61.01
N ALA A 40 42.59 -40.13 61.79
CA ALA A 40 41.42 -40.96 62.06
C ALA A 40 40.39 -40.22 62.88
N HIS A 41 40.77 -39.37 63.81
CA HIS A 41 39.83 -38.54 64.55
C HIS A 41 39.13 -37.53 63.64
N ASP A 42 39.85 -36.86 62.74
CA ASP A 42 39.29 -35.89 61.81
C ASP A 42 38.45 -36.56 60.73
N THR A 43 38.72 -37.76 60.28
CA THR A 43 37.98 -38.47 59.25
C THR A 43 36.81 -39.27 59.77
N VAL A 44 36.86 -39.80 61.02
CA VAL A 44 35.75 -40.62 61.55
C VAL A 44 34.71 -39.77 62.32
N PHE A 45 35.14 -38.62 62.90
CA PHE A 45 34.26 -37.72 63.62
C PHE A 45 33.95 -36.41 62.89
N ALA A 46 34.32 -36.29 61.58
CA ALA A 46 33.82 -35.22 60.75
C ALA A 46 32.25 -35.34 60.63
N GLN A 47 31.54 -34.60 61.43
CA GLN A 47 30.13 -34.46 61.26
C GLN A 47 29.88 -33.94 59.83
N PRO A 48 29.07 -34.63 59.03
CA PRO A 48 28.68 -34.06 57.71
C PRO A 48 28.12 -32.68 57.95
N ALA A 49 28.70 -31.66 57.33
CA ALA A 49 28.17 -30.31 57.38
C ALA A 49 26.70 -30.38 57.00
N ALA A 50 25.85 -29.94 57.91
CA ALA A 50 24.40 -29.92 57.64
C ALA A 50 24.16 -29.16 56.33
N PRO A 51 23.41 -29.70 55.38
CA PRO A 51 23.14 -29.05 54.11
C PRO A 51 22.58 -27.66 54.41
N THR A 52 23.27 -26.62 53.99
CA THR A 52 22.82 -25.25 54.13
C THR A 52 21.57 -25.08 53.23
N ILE A 53 20.42 -25.14 53.84
CA ILE A 53 19.14 -24.93 53.14
C ILE A 53 19.08 -23.46 52.74
N ARG A 54 19.12 -23.19 51.43
CA ARG A 54 18.89 -21.84 50.92
C ARG A 54 17.40 -21.58 50.93
N THR A 55 17.00 -20.49 51.55
CA THR A 55 15.59 -20.09 51.59
C THR A 55 15.38 -18.70 51.02
N ALA A 56 14.26 -18.46 50.40
CA ALA A 56 13.76 -17.14 50.09
C ALA A 56 12.45 -16.92 50.86
N THR A 57 12.09 -15.66 51.13
CA THR A 57 10.84 -15.32 51.79
C THR A 57 9.83 -14.95 50.73
N ALA A 58 8.63 -15.49 50.80
CA ALA A 58 7.50 -15.03 49.99
C ALA A 58 7.16 -13.59 50.41
N ASP A 59 7.32 -12.64 49.51
CA ASP A 59 7.07 -11.22 49.74
C ASP A 59 5.95 -10.72 48.81
N ARG A 60 5.38 -9.55 49.10
CA ARG A 60 4.50 -8.88 48.16
C ARG A 60 5.25 -7.94 47.29
N GLY A 61 4.98 -8.04 46.00
CA GLY A 61 5.59 -7.16 44.99
C GLY A 61 4.94 -7.29 43.65
N THR A 62 5.43 -6.52 42.72
CA THR A 62 5.04 -6.64 41.30
C THR A 62 5.74 -7.83 40.66
N VAL A 63 4.98 -8.62 39.93
CA VAL A 63 5.48 -9.67 39.03
C VAL A 63 5.09 -9.28 37.62
N SER A 64 6.04 -9.14 36.74
CA SER A 64 5.81 -8.83 35.32
C SER A 64 6.48 -9.87 34.43
N SER A 65 5.74 -10.28 33.43
CA SER A 65 6.28 -11.08 32.33
C SER A 65 6.58 -10.15 31.16
N VAL A 66 7.81 -10.19 30.69
CA VAL A 66 8.29 -9.29 29.66
C VAL A 66 8.78 -10.11 28.48
N VAL A 67 8.38 -9.69 27.28
CA VAL A 67 8.90 -10.21 26.02
C VAL A 67 9.79 -9.14 25.41
N SER A 68 11.00 -9.51 25.02
CA SER A 68 11.95 -8.58 24.40
C SER A 68 12.18 -8.90 22.93
N GLY A 69 12.33 -7.86 22.13
CA GLY A 69 12.68 -7.96 20.72
C GLY A 69 13.63 -6.84 20.32
N THR A 70 14.42 -7.10 19.28
CA THR A 70 15.33 -6.12 18.70
C THR A 70 14.95 -5.86 17.26
N GLY A 71 14.89 -4.59 16.87
CA GLY A 71 14.51 -4.18 15.52
C GLY A 71 15.11 -2.83 15.15
N SER A 72 14.42 -2.12 14.28
CA SER A 72 14.88 -0.81 13.80
C SER A 72 13.74 0.21 13.79
N LEU A 73 14.13 1.49 13.86
CA LEU A 73 13.21 2.60 13.65
C LEU A 73 12.88 2.73 12.17
N ALA A 74 11.61 2.96 11.89
CA ALA A 74 11.08 3.25 10.58
C ALA A 74 10.18 4.51 10.62
N PRO A 75 9.98 5.22 9.51
CA PRO A 75 9.00 6.30 9.44
C PRO A 75 7.59 5.75 9.64
N ASN A 76 6.70 6.56 10.18
CA ASN A 76 5.30 6.18 10.34
C ASN A 76 4.56 6.01 9.00
N GLY A 77 5.03 6.66 7.96
CA GLY A 77 4.55 6.50 6.60
C GLY A 77 5.66 6.74 5.59
N ARG A 78 5.75 5.87 4.62
CA ARG A 78 6.62 6.02 3.45
C ARG A 78 5.76 6.14 2.21
N MET A 79 6.07 7.07 1.35
CA MET A 79 5.35 7.28 0.12
C MET A 79 6.31 7.31 -1.07
N ASN A 80 6.13 6.34 -1.96
CA ASN A 80 6.82 6.31 -3.24
C ASN A 80 6.01 7.14 -4.22
N VAL A 81 6.61 8.18 -4.77
CA VAL A 81 5.97 9.11 -5.68
C VAL A 81 6.54 8.92 -7.08
N ASN A 82 5.64 8.78 -8.06
CA ASN A 82 5.99 8.53 -9.46
C ASN A 82 5.24 9.45 -10.38
N PHE A 83 5.82 9.75 -11.54
CA PHE A 83 5.08 10.35 -12.64
C PHE A 83 4.08 9.33 -13.20
N LYS A 84 2.87 9.77 -13.51
CA LYS A 84 1.86 8.95 -14.18
C LYS A 84 2.09 8.88 -15.69
N VAL A 85 2.68 9.92 -16.26
CA VAL A 85 3.02 10.04 -17.68
C VAL A 85 4.53 9.89 -17.88
N ALA A 86 4.92 9.31 -19.00
CA ALA A 86 6.33 9.26 -19.41
C ALA A 86 6.78 10.60 -20.00
N GLY A 87 8.03 10.94 -19.82
CA GLY A 87 8.61 12.14 -20.40
C GLY A 87 10.07 12.34 -20.03
N THR A 88 10.67 13.38 -20.54
CA THR A 88 12.03 13.78 -20.18
C THR A 88 11.98 14.72 -18.98
N LEU A 89 12.78 14.46 -17.97
CA LEU A 89 12.86 15.29 -16.76
C LEU A 89 13.53 16.64 -17.10
N THR A 90 12.81 17.72 -16.86
CA THR A 90 13.32 19.07 -17.13
C THR A 90 13.96 19.67 -15.89
N GLU A 91 13.31 19.53 -14.75
CA GLU A 91 13.72 20.18 -13.50
C GLU A 91 13.34 19.32 -12.30
N VAL A 92 14.18 19.37 -11.26
CA VAL A 92 13.91 18.82 -9.93
C VAL A 92 14.04 19.95 -8.93
N ASP A 93 12.92 20.33 -8.33
CA ASP A 93 12.81 21.54 -7.49
C ASP A 93 13.23 21.29 -6.03
N VAL A 94 13.55 20.04 -5.66
CA VAL A 94 13.89 19.63 -4.30
C VAL A 94 15.14 18.77 -4.26
N LYS A 95 15.76 18.66 -3.08
CA LYS A 95 16.94 17.83 -2.82
C LYS A 95 16.64 16.80 -1.75
N VAL A 96 17.45 15.75 -1.70
CA VAL A 96 17.41 14.78 -0.61
C VAL A 96 17.68 15.48 0.72
N GLY A 97 16.81 15.27 1.69
CA GLY A 97 16.81 15.92 3.00
C GLY A 97 15.87 17.13 3.12
N ASP A 98 15.31 17.62 2.02
CA ASP A 98 14.39 18.76 2.05
C ASP A 98 13.03 18.35 2.65
N LYS A 99 12.46 19.29 3.42
CA LYS A 99 11.09 19.17 3.92
C LYS A 99 10.12 19.69 2.87
N VAL A 100 9.14 18.90 2.54
CA VAL A 100 8.08 19.22 1.58
C VAL A 100 6.72 19.25 2.24
N THR A 101 5.83 20.09 1.71
CA THR A 101 4.43 20.19 2.13
C THR A 101 3.51 19.63 1.07
N THR A 102 2.34 19.16 1.48
CA THR A 102 1.32 18.64 0.56
C THR A 102 1.01 19.66 -0.55
N GLY A 103 1.02 19.21 -1.81
CA GLY A 103 0.81 20.04 -3.00
C GLY A 103 2.05 20.78 -3.51
N GLN A 104 3.17 20.74 -2.82
CA GLN A 104 4.42 21.36 -3.27
C GLN A 104 4.93 20.65 -4.53
N VAL A 105 5.39 21.42 -5.51
CA VAL A 105 6.01 20.89 -6.74
C VAL A 105 7.37 20.30 -6.38
N LEU A 106 7.61 19.09 -6.88
CA LEU A 106 8.82 18.32 -6.65
C LEU A 106 9.72 18.24 -7.88
N ALA A 107 9.09 18.03 -9.05
CA ALA A 107 9.80 17.88 -10.31
C ALA A 107 8.87 18.14 -11.50
N ARG A 108 9.43 18.40 -12.67
CA ARG A 108 8.71 18.70 -13.90
C ARG A 108 9.27 17.90 -15.08
N LEU A 109 8.37 17.37 -15.90
CA LEU A 109 8.71 16.79 -17.20
C LEU A 109 8.57 17.85 -18.30
N ASP A 110 9.19 17.60 -19.44
CA ASP A 110 8.92 18.34 -20.66
C ASP A 110 7.45 18.16 -21.05
N SER A 111 6.72 19.25 -21.07
CA SER A 111 5.29 19.31 -21.34
C SER A 111 4.93 19.64 -22.79
N THR A 112 5.93 19.78 -23.67
CA THR A 112 5.73 20.23 -25.05
C THR A 112 4.74 19.34 -25.82
N THR A 113 4.87 18.03 -25.70
CA THR A 113 3.97 17.07 -26.35
C THR A 113 2.56 17.14 -25.78
N GLN A 114 2.40 17.28 -24.47
CA GLN A 114 1.10 17.37 -23.79
C GLN A 114 0.41 18.70 -24.10
N GLN A 115 1.16 19.80 -24.19
CA GLN A 115 0.64 21.08 -24.65
C GLN A 115 0.13 21.02 -26.10
N ALA A 116 0.90 20.39 -26.99
CA ALA A 116 0.46 20.18 -28.38
C ALA A 116 -0.82 19.30 -28.44
N SER A 117 -0.90 18.26 -27.61
CA SER A 117 -2.09 17.41 -27.52
C SER A 117 -3.31 18.18 -26.99
N LEU A 118 -3.12 19.04 -26.02
CA LEU A 118 -4.17 19.90 -25.50
C LEU A 118 -4.66 20.89 -26.57
N ALA A 119 -3.74 21.52 -27.30
CA ALA A 119 -4.09 22.41 -28.41
C ALA A 119 -4.87 21.70 -29.52
N GLN A 120 -4.48 20.47 -29.85
CA GLN A 120 -5.19 19.63 -30.83
C GLN A 120 -6.60 19.30 -30.34
N ALA A 121 -6.78 18.91 -29.08
CA ALA A 121 -8.10 18.62 -28.49
C ALA A 121 -8.99 19.87 -28.45
N GLN A 122 -8.43 21.04 -28.14
CA GLN A 122 -9.14 22.32 -28.17
C GLN A 122 -9.59 22.70 -29.59
N ALA A 123 -8.73 22.46 -30.60
CA ALA A 123 -9.10 22.65 -31.99
C ALA A 123 -10.24 21.72 -32.43
N SER A 124 -10.21 20.47 -31.96
CA SER A 124 -11.33 19.51 -32.19
C SER A 124 -12.63 19.96 -31.55
N LEU A 125 -12.57 20.49 -30.35
CA LEU A 125 -13.75 21.07 -29.67
C LEU A 125 -14.31 22.27 -30.43
N ALA A 126 -13.45 23.18 -30.89
CA ALA A 126 -13.86 24.33 -31.68
C ALA A 126 -14.53 23.90 -33.00
N SER A 127 -13.99 22.86 -33.68
CA SER A 127 -14.60 22.28 -34.88
C SER A 127 -15.98 21.67 -34.60
N ALA A 128 -16.13 20.92 -33.48
CA ALA A 128 -17.41 20.35 -33.07
C ALA A 128 -18.44 21.44 -32.73
N GLN A 129 -18.03 22.54 -32.11
CA GLN A 129 -18.89 23.68 -31.83
C GLN A 129 -19.37 24.38 -33.11
N ALA A 130 -18.46 24.55 -34.10
CA ALA A 130 -18.83 25.07 -35.42
C ALA A 130 -19.83 24.13 -36.14
N GLY A 131 -19.64 22.81 -35.98
CA GLY A 131 -20.57 21.81 -36.48
C GLY A 131 -21.96 21.93 -35.86
N LEU A 132 -22.06 22.17 -34.56
CA LEU A 132 -23.35 22.44 -33.90
C LEU A 132 -24.01 23.71 -34.41
N GLN A 133 -23.24 24.79 -34.56
CA GLN A 133 -23.76 26.05 -35.13
C GLN A 133 -24.28 25.86 -36.55
N ALA A 134 -23.58 25.09 -37.38
CA ALA A 134 -24.07 24.74 -38.74
C ALA A 134 -25.33 23.88 -38.70
N ALA A 135 -25.44 22.93 -37.75
CA ALA A 135 -26.63 22.11 -37.57
C ALA A 135 -27.86 22.91 -37.07
N GLN A 136 -27.64 23.96 -36.31
CA GLN A 136 -28.68 24.87 -35.82
C GLN A 136 -29.10 25.90 -36.86
N SER A 137 -28.23 26.23 -37.83
CA SER A 137 -28.49 27.17 -38.90
C SER A 137 -28.27 26.50 -40.27
N PRO A 138 -29.17 25.59 -40.71
CA PRO A 138 -28.94 24.73 -41.85
C PRO A 138 -28.90 25.49 -43.20
N LEU A 139 -29.42 26.73 -43.25
CA LEU A 139 -29.37 27.59 -44.42
C LEU A 139 -28.59 28.88 -44.16
N THR A 140 -27.76 29.25 -45.10
CA THR A 140 -27.20 30.61 -45.12
C THR A 140 -28.27 31.63 -45.48
N SER A 141 -28.06 32.90 -45.10
CA SER A 141 -29.00 33.99 -45.46
C SER A 141 -29.22 34.08 -46.97
N ALA A 142 -28.18 33.83 -47.78
CA ALA A 142 -28.29 33.81 -49.23
C ALA A 142 -29.18 32.67 -49.79
N GLN A 143 -29.00 31.44 -49.21
CA GLN A 143 -29.84 30.30 -49.59
C GLN A 143 -31.28 30.51 -49.18
N LEU A 144 -31.56 31.04 -48.00
CA LEU A 144 -32.88 31.38 -47.54
C LEU A 144 -33.54 32.41 -48.46
N ALA A 145 -32.82 33.49 -48.83
CA ALA A 145 -33.31 34.50 -49.78
C ALA A 145 -33.62 33.87 -51.15
N GLN A 146 -32.78 32.96 -51.66
CA GLN A 146 -33.03 32.27 -52.94
C GLN A 146 -34.30 31.42 -52.89
N LEU A 147 -34.55 30.67 -51.82
CA LEU A 147 -35.78 29.88 -51.68
C LEU A 147 -37.02 30.77 -51.53
N GLN A 148 -36.92 31.92 -50.83
CA GLN A 148 -37.98 32.91 -50.76
C GLN A 148 -38.25 33.52 -52.10
N HIS A 149 -37.25 33.84 -52.91
CA HIS A 149 -37.46 34.33 -54.31
C HIS A 149 -38.15 33.28 -55.15
N GLN A 150 -37.81 31.99 -55.05
CA GLN A 150 -38.51 30.91 -55.76
C GLN A 150 -40.01 30.82 -55.38
N LEU A 151 -40.30 30.92 -54.05
CA LEU A 151 -41.72 30.94 -53.59
C LEU A 151 -42.51 32.18 -54.13
N ASN A 152 -41.88 33.36 -54.06
CA ASN A 152 -42.46 34.56 -54.57
C ASN A 152 -42.75 34.50 -56.09
N ALA A 153 -41.82 33.95 -56.88
CA ALA A 153 -41.99 33.74 -58.30
C ALA A 153 -43.11 32.74 -58.58
N ALA A 154 -43.22 31.64 -57.81
CA ALA A 154 -44.34 30.71 -57.94
C ALA A 154 -45.70 31.38 -57.62
N GLN A 155 -45.76 32.25 -56.62
CA GLN A 155 -46.90 33.02 -56.21
C GLN A 155 -47.33 34.02 -57.32
N GLN A 156 -46.36 34.73 -57.94
CA GLN A 156 -46.60 35.61 -59.06
C GLN A 156 -47.17 34.83 -60.26
N ASN A 157 -46.52 33.71 -60.62
CA ASN A 157 -47.02 32.87 -61.73
C ASN A 157 -48.44 32.35 -61.49
N TYR A 158 -48.79 31.99 -60.25
CA TYR A 158 -50.16 31.62 -59.88
C TYR A 158 -51.11 32.81 -60.09
N ASN A 159 -50.82 34.01 -59.63
CA ASN A 159 -51.64 35.21 -59.77
C ASN A 159 -51.85 35.57 -61.25
N ASP A 160 -50.79 35.52 -62.05
CA ASP A 160 -50.83 35.77 -63.48
C ASP A 160 -51.67 34.71 -64.22
N THR A 161 -51.53 33.44 -63.81
CA THR A 161 -52.36 32.35 -64.34
C THR A 161 -53.83 32.57 -64.03
N VAL A 162 -54.15 32.88 -62.77
CA VAL A 162 -55.56 33.21 -62.37
C VAL A 162 -56.11 34.40 -63.17
N ALA A 163 -55.33 35.47 -63.30
CA ALA A 163 -55.73 36.65 -64.06
C ALA A 163 -56.01 36.31 -65.55
N SER A 164 -55.07 35.52 -66.15
CA SER A 164 -55.25 35.11 -67.56
C SER A 164 -56.47 34.20 -67.77
N VAL A 165 -56.69 33.25 -66.85
CA VAL A 165 -57.85 32.34 -66.90
C VAL A 165 -59.15 33.13 -66.72
N ASN A 166 -59.22 34.07 -65.78
CA ASN A 166 -60.37 34.92 -65.53
C ASN A 166 -60.69 35.79 -66.76
N ALA A 167 -59.63 36.36 -67.38
CA ALA A 167 -59.81 37.16 -68.62
C ALA A 167 -60.31 36.29 -69.75
N GLN A 168 -59.81 35.08 -69.95
CA GLN A 168 -60.33 34.15 -70.98
C GLN A 168 -61.74 33.72 -70.70
N THR A 169 -62.08 33.37 -69.47
CA THR A 169 -63.47 32.98 -69.09
C THR A 169 -64.42 34.10 -69.32
N GLN A 170 -64.01 35.33 -69.02
CA GLN A 170 -64.83 36.52 -69.30
C GLN A 170 -65.07 36.76 -70.82
N ALA A 171 -63.98 36.59 -71.61
CA ALA A 171 -64.06 36.72 -73.06
C ALA A 171 -64.99 35.66 -73.68
N ASP A 172 -64.81 34.39 -73.19
CA ASP A 172 -65.69 33.31 -73.66
C ASP A 172 -67.15 33.51 -73.26
N ALA A 173 -67.39 33.99 -72.01
CA ALA A 173 -68.75 34.33 -71.54
C ALA A 173 -69.38 35.44 -72.38
N ASN A 174 -68.62 36.48 -72.73
CA ASN A 174 -69.08 37.55 -73.62
C ASN A 174 -69.40 37.02 -75.03
N THR A 175 -68.57 36.12 -75.55
CA THR A 175 -68.83 35.49 -76.87
C THR A 175 -70.08 34.67 -76.84
N VAL A 176 -70.26 33.80 -75.83
CA VAL A 176 -71.51 33.01 -75.67
C VAL A 176 -72.77 33.91 -75.49
N ALA A 177 -72.64 35.00 -74.73
CA ALA A 177 -73.72 35.95 -74.53
C ALA A 177 -74.12 36.64 -75.86
N ASN A 178 -73.10 37.04 -76.65
CA ASN A 178 -73.33 37.63 -77.96
C ASN A 178 -74.03 36.66 -78.96
N ASP A 179 -73.53 35.40 -78.97
CA ASP A 179 -74.12 34.39 -79.83
C ASP A 179 -75.55 33.98 -79.37
N GLN A 180 -75.81 33.95 -78.05
CA GLN A 180 -77.14 33.75 -77.51
C GLN A 180 -78.06 34.89 -77.91
N ALA A 181 -77.58 36.16 -77.95
CA ALA A 181 -78.36 37.29 -78.44
C ALA A 181 -78.69 37.17 -79.93
N LYS A 182 -77.75 36.71 -80.79
CA LYS A 182 -77.99 36.40 -82.17
C LYS A 182 -79.07 35.30 -82.35
N VAL A 183 -78.90 34.19 -81.65
CA VAL A 183 -79.91 33.12 -81.67
C VAL A 183 -81.30 33.67 -81.26
N ASN A 184 -81.40 34.50 -80.22
CA ASN A 184 -82.65 35.09 -79.76
C ASN A 184 -83.29 36.06 -80.80
N ALA A 185 -82.46 36.73 -81.61
CA ALA A 185 -82.90 37.63 -82.64
C ALA A 185 -83.33 36.88 -83.91
N ASP A 186 -82.64 35.84 -84.31
CA ASP A 186 -82.85 35.19 -85.60
C ASP A 186 -83.76 33.95 -85.52
N CYS A 187 -84.04 33.41 -84.39
CA CYS A 187 -84.97 32.29 -84.20
C CYS A 187 -86.31 32.76 -83.69
N PRO A 188 -87.48 32.09 -84.14
CA PRO A 188 -87.53 30.83 -84.88
C PRO A 188 -87.68 31.02 -86.44
N ASN A 189 -87.69 32.23 -86.96
CA ASN A 189 -88.04 32.46 -88.32
C ASN A 189 -86.94 33.00 -89.26
N GLY A 190 -85.68 33.26 -88.70
CA GLY A 190 -84.54 33.73 -89.50
C GLY A 190 -83.80 32.61 -90.25
N PRO A 191 -83.24 32.93 -91.46
CA PRO A 191 -82.57 31.92 -92.29
C PRO A 191 -81.28 31.35 -91.72
N THR A 192 -80.70 32.02 -90.72
CA THR A 192 -79.43 31.70 -90.07
C THR A 192 -79.55 30.96 -88.70
N CYS A 193 -80.78 30.78 -88.19
CA CYS A 193 -81.10 30.22 -86.86
C CYS A 193 -80.35 28.91 -86.58
N SER A 194 -80.30 27.94 -87.50
CA SER A 194 -79.61 26.67 -87.32
C SER A 194 -78.07 26.81 -87.25
N GLN A 195 -77.56 27.80 -87.98
CA GLN A 195 -76.13 28.12 -87.99
C GLN A 195 -75.71 28.78 -86.65
N ASP A 196 -76.55 29.76 -86.20
CA ASP A 196 -76.31 30.46 -84.93
C ASP A 196 -76.46 29.54 -83.73
N GLN A 197 -77.42 28.59 -83.75
CA GLN A 197 -77.53 27.55 -82.72
C GLN A 197 -76.28 26.60 -82.69
N ALA A 198 -75.80 26.23 -83.87
CA ALA A 198 -74.59 25.40 -83.96
C ALA A 198 -73.34 26.16 -83.42
N GLN A 199 -73.23 27.48 -83.80
CA GLN A 199 -72.15 28.34 -83.29
C GLN A 199 -72.24 28.50 -81.77
N LEU A 200 -73.37 28.79 -81.19
CA LEU A 200 -73.58 28.88 -79.75
C LEU A 200 -73.26 27.58 -79.05
N SER A 201 -73.63 26.42 -79.61
CA SER A 201 -73.27 25.10 -79.07
C SER A 201 -71.77 24.87 -79.08
N ASN A 202 -71.10 25.26 -80.17
CA ASN A 202 -69.63 25.16 -80.29
C ASN A 202 -68.95 26.09 -79.28
N ASP A 203 -69.39 27.34 -79.13
CA ASP A 203 -68.78 28.31 -78.22
C ASP A 203 -69.03 27.97 -76.75
N ARG A 204 -70.21 27.41 -76.43
CA ARG A 204 -70.42 26.82 -75.08
C ARG A 204 -69.51 25.62 -74.81
N SER A 205 -69.31 24.76 -75.79
CA SER A 205 -68.42 23.63 -75.69
C SER A 205 -66.92 24.09 -75.48
N LYS A 206 -66.52 25.12 -76.26
CA LYS A 206 -65.22 25.77 -76.10
C LYS A 206 -65.08 26.42 -74.72
N GLN A 207 -66.09 27.20 -74.25
CA GLN A 207 -66.09 27.80 -72.91
C GLN A 207 -65.91 26.75 -71.83
N ASN A 208 -66.59 25.60 -71.92
CA ASN A 208 -66.43 24.51 -70.96
C ASN A 208 -65.02 23.91 -71.03
N MET A 209 -64.48 23.69 -72.23
CA MET A 209 -63.08 23.17 -72.39
C MET A 209 -62.04 24.16 -71.87
N ASP A 210 -62.18 25.45 -72.14
CA ASP A 210 -61.31 26.51 -71.70
C ASP A 210 -61.38 26.69 -70.17
N ALA A 211 -62.62 26.58 -69.59
CA ALA A 211 -62.79 26.58 -68.12
C ALA A 211 -62.04 25.36 -67.42
N ILE A 212 -62.24 24.16 -68.00
CA ILE A 212 -61.53 22.94 -67.47
C ILE A 212 -60.01 23.08 -67.61
N SER A 213 -59.56 23.55 -68.81
CA SER A 213 -58.12 23.74 -69.04
C SER A 213 -57.53 24.84 -68.14
N GLY A 214 -58.31 25.94 -67.95
CA GLY A 214 -57.97 27.02 -67.04
C GLY A 214 -57.85 26.56 -65.60
N GLN A 215 -58.83 25.77 -65.13
CA GLN A 215 -58.73 25.18 -63.76
C GLN A 215 -57.56 24.25 -63.60
N SER A 216 -57.27 23.47 -64.65
CA SER A 216 -56.07 22.60 -64.62
C SER A 216 -54.75 23.42 -64.51
N ARG A 217 -54.66 24.54 -65.25
CA ARG A 217 -53.51 25.46 -65.16
C ARG A 217 -53.38 26.10 -63.76
N ILE A 218 -54.47 26.54 -63.14
CA ILE A 218 -54.56 27.12 -61.82
C ILE A 218 -54.10 26.06 -60.81
N ASN A 219 -54.58 24.81 -60.89
CA ASN A 219 -54.20 23.71 -60.02
C ASN A 219 -52.73 23.43 -60.12
N SER A 220 -52.15 23.40 -61.36
CA SER A 220 -50.74 23.20 -61.58
C SER A 220 -49.87 24.32 -60.95
N ALA A 221 -50.27 25.56 -61.11
CA ALA A 221 -49.61 26.72 -60.51
C ALA A 221 -49.70 26.70 -58.96
N SER A 222 -50.88 26.28 -58.42
CA SER A 222 -51.02 26.07 -56.93
C SER A 222 -50.09 24.97 -56.38
N GLN A 223 -49.98 23.87 -57.14
CA GLN A 223 -49.07 22.84 -56.79
C GLN A 223 -47.59 23.32 -56.77
N GLN A 224 -47.23 24.22 -57.69
CA GLN A 224 -45.90 24.84 -57.72
C GLN A 224 -45.61 25.66 -56.45
N ILE A 225 -46.62 26.45 -55.97
CA ILE A 225 -46.52 27.19 -54.70
C ILE A 225 -46.29 26.21 -53.53
N THR A 226 -47.10 25.16 -53.46
CA THR A 226 -46.98 24.13 -52.40
C THR A 226 -45.63 23.51 -52.42
N SER A 227 -45.12 23.06 -53.58
CA SER A 227 -43.79 22.49 -53.69
C SER A 227 -42.69 23.46 -53.27
N SER A 228 -42.76 24.73 -53.67
CA SER A 228 -41.77 25.75 -53.28
C SER A 228 -41.83 26.05 -51.79
N ARG A 229 -42.99 26.05 -51.15
CA ARG A 229 -43.22 26.26 -49.73
C ARG A 229 -42.67 25.06 -48.94
N ASP A 230 -42.99 23.84 -49.36
CA ASP A 230 -42.51 22.61 -48.73
C ASP A 230 -40.98 22.53 -48.80
N ASN A 231 -40.38 22.87 -49.94
CA ASN A 231 -38.96 22.93 -50.11
C ASN A 231 -38.30 23.93 -49.14
N LEU A 232 -38.87 25.16 -49.05
CA LEU A 232 -38.38 26.15 -48.06
C LEU A 232 -38.50 25.62 -46.63
N THR A 233 -39.67 25.03 -46.28
CA THR A 233 -39.89 24.49 -44.93
C THR A 233 -38.93 23.36 -44.59
N VAL A 234 -38.79 22.37 -45.48
CA VAL A 234 -37.91 21.19 -45.23
C VAL A 234 -36.44 21.59 -45.14
N GLN A 235 -36.00 22.54 -46.01
CA GLN A 235 -34.60 22.97 -45.99
C GLN A 235 -34.27 23.92 -44.83
N SER A 236 -35.27 24.74 -44.39
CA SER A 236 -35.10 25.68 -43.26
C SER A 236 -35.24 25.02 -41.88
N GLN A 237 -35.84 23.83 -41.80
CA GLN A 237 -36.00 23.12 -40.53
C GLN A 237 -34.65 22.64 -39.99
N VAL A 238 -34.38 22.99 -38.74
CA VAL A 238 -33.33 22.39 -37.95
C VAL A 238 -33.64 20.90 -37.78
N LYS A 239 -32.73 20.03 -38.15
CA LYS A 239 -32.89 18.58 -38.03
C LYS A 239 -32.46 18.12 -36.63
N PRO A 240 -33.37 17.70 -35.73
CA PRO A 240 -33.01 17.34 -34.33
C PRO A 240 -31.93 16.30 -34.25
N ASN A 241 -31.92 15.34 -35.17
CA ASN A 241 -30.88 14.29 -35.20
C ASN A 241 -29.46 14.84 -35.50
N GLN A 242 -29.36 15.88 -36.37
CA GLN A 242 -28.08 16.52 -36.67
C GLN A 242 -27.60 17.36 -35.48
N VAL A 243 -28.49 18.04 -34.78
CA VAL A 243 -28.16 18.78 -33.55
C VAL A 243 -27.74 17.83 -32.47
N SER A 244 -28.47 16.74 -32.25
CA SER A 244 -28.10 15.71 -31.26
C SER A 244 -26.77 15.07 -31.57
N SER A 245 -26.47 14.73 -32.83
CA SER A 245 -25.17 14.22 -33.26
C SER A 245 -24.05 15.22 -33.02
N ALA A 246 -24.25 16.49 -33.34
CA ALA A 246 -23.27 17.55 -33.12
C ALA A 246 -23.02 17.77 -31.61
N GLN A 247 -24.06 17.70 -30.77
CA GLN A 247 -23.93 17.76 -29.32
C GLN A 247 -23.10 16.57 -28.76
N ALA A 248 -23.34 15.36 -29.28
CA ALA A 248 -22.54 14.20 -28.91
C ALA A 248 -21.04 14.36 -29.31
N GLN A 249 -20.78 14.97 -30.50
CA GLN A 249 -19.40 15.30 -30.90
C GLN A 249 -18.75 16.32 -29.97
N ILE A 250 -19.49 17.35 -29.52
CA ILE A 250 -18.98 18.31 -28.53
C ILE A 250 -18.64 17.60 -27.23
N ALA A 251 -19.53 16.75 -26.70
CA ALA A 251 -19.28 15.98 -25.47
C ALA A 251 -18.01 15.10 -25.59
N SER A 252 -17.83 14.45 -26.72
CA SER A 252 -16.62 13.67 -27.01
C SER A 252 -15.37 14.54 -27.07
N ALA A 253 -15.42 15.68 -27.75
CA ALA A 253 -14.29 16.60 -27.84
C ALA A 253 -13.96 17.26 -26.49
N GLN A 254 -14.97 17.56 -25.67
CA GLN A 254 -14.78 18.03 -24.28
C GLN A 254 -14.06 16.99 -23.43
N ALA A 255 -14.44 15.72 -23.53
CA ALA A 255 -13.74 14.63 -22.83
C ALA A 255 -12.27 14.52 -23.28
N GLN A 256 -11.97 14.72 -24.57
CA GLN A 256 -10.61 14.76 -25.07
C GLN A 256 -9.79 15.94 -24.49
N VAL A 257 -10.40 17.13 -24.41
CA VAL A 257 -9.76 18.29 -23.77
C VAL A 257 -9.45 18.02 -22.29
N GLN A 258 -10.40 17.43 -21.56
CA GLN A 258 -10.19 17.06 -20.16
C GLN A 258 -9.05 16.04 -20.00
N ALA A 259 -9.01 15.01 -20.85
CA ALA A 259 -7.95 14.01 -20.84
C ALA A 259 -6.58 14.62 -21.13
N ALA A 260 -6.49 15.50 -22.14
CA ALA A 260 -5.25 16.21 -22.49
C ALA A 260 -4.81 17.16 -21.37
N GLN A 261 -5.76 17.84 -20.70
CA GLN A 261 -5.47 18.72 -19.57
C GLN A 261 -4.95 17.91 -18.35
N LEU A 262 -5.54 16.75 -18.08
CA LEU A 262 -5.03 15.85 -17.02
C LEU A 262 -3.62 15.39 -17.35
N ALA A 263 -3.37 14.95 -18.58
CA ALA A 263 -2.02 14.53 -19.01
C ALA A 263 -1.00 15.66 -18.88
N LEU A 264 -1.39 16.90 -19.18
CA LEU A 264 -0.55 18.09 -18.97
C LEU A 264 -0.27 18.34 -17.48
N ASN A 265 -1.28 18.25 -16.63
CA ASN A 265 -1.12 18.43 -15.19
C ASN A 265 -0.20 17.35 -14.60
N GLU A 266 -0.27 16.12 -15.14
CA GLU A 266 0.55 14.98 -14.71
C GLU A 266 2.02 15.07 -15.13
N THR A 267 2.42 16.05 -15.94
CA THR A 267 3.84 16.39 -16.19
C THR A 267 4.49 17.10 -15.01
N THR A 268 3.70 17.61 -14.08
CA THR A 268 4.19 18.23 -12.85
C THR A 268 3.98 17.27 -11.68
N LEU A 269 5.06 16.83 -11.06
CA LEU A 269 5.02 15.99 -9.87
C LEU A 269 4.85 16.84 -8.63
N THR A 270 3.83 16.56 -7.84
CA THR A 270 3.56 17.23 -6.57
C THR A 270 3.60 16.28 -5.39
N ALA A 271 3.94 16.79 -4.22
CA ALA A 271 3.96 16.02 -2.98
C ALA A 271 2.52 15.68 -2.55
N PRO A 272 2.16 14.39 -2.43
CA PRO A 272 0.83 13.97 -1.99
C PRO A 272 0.62 14.15 -0.48
N THR A 273 1.72 14.20 0.28
CA THR A 273 1.75 14.40 1.74
C THR A 273 2.95 15.26 2.13
N SER A 274 2.89 15.83 3.33
CA SER A 274 4.05 16.51 3.92
C SER A 274 5.03 15.47 4.45
N GLY A 275 6.34 15.74 4.32
CA GLY A 275 7.39 14.83 4.77
C GLY A 275 8.77 15.31 4.44
N VAL A 276 9.73 14.40 4.45
CA VAL A 276 11.14 14.64 4.07
C VAL A 276 11.48 13.78 2.86
N VAL A 277 12.13 14.37 1.87
CA VAL A 277 12.60 13.63 0.69
C VAL A 277 13.79 12.75 1.08
N VAL A 278 13.64 11.43 0.90
CA VAL A 278 14.67 10.44 1.26
C VAL A 278 15.53 10.04 0.07
N SER A 279 14.92 9.89 -1.10
CA SER A 279 15.64 9.54 -2.32
C SER A 279 14.99 10.17 -3.54
N ILE A 280 15.82 10.44 -4.55
CA ILE A 280 15.42 10.94 -5.86
C ILE A 280 16.14 10.07 -6.90
N ASN A 281 15.36 9.41 -7.76
CA ASN A 281 15.86 8.50 -8.80
C ASN A 281 15.68 9.15 -10.18
N GLY A 282 16.58 10.03 -10.57
CA GLY A 282 16.60 10.69 -11.86
C GLY A 282 17.31 12.03 -11.82
N VAL A 283 17.87 12.41 -12.96
CA VAL A 283 18.55 13.70 -13.15
C VAL A 283 17.91 14.46 -14.31
N PRO A 284 17.94 15.81 -14.31
CA PRO A 284 17.45 16.59 -15.42
C PRO A 284 18.08 16.15 -16.76
N GLY A 285 17.26 15.94 -17.78
CA GLY A 285 17.63 15.41 -19.09
C GLY A 285 17.42 13.89 -19.24
N GLU A 286 17.10 13.17 -18.16
CA GLU A 286 16.82 11.73 -18.20
C GLU A 286 15.36 11.44 -18.57
N GLY A 287 15.16 10.33 -19.29
CA GLY A 287 13.81 9.84 -19.60
C GLY A 287 13.21 9.10 -18.42
N VAL A 288 12.08 9.57 -17.94
CA VAL A 288 11.32 8.91 -16.85
C VAL A 288 10.20 8.06 -17.45
N ALA A 289 10.12 6.79 -17.04
CA ALA A 289 9.03 5.91 -17.43
C ALA A 289 7.74 6.37 -16.75
N GLY A 290 6.68 6.49 -17.51
CA GLY A 290 5.33 6.69 -17.01
C GLY A 290 4.64 5.36 -16.68
N GLY A 291 3.49 5.41 -16.04
CA GLY A 291 2.66 4.25 -15.75
C GLY A 291 2.70 3.77 -14.31
N GLY A 292 3.37 4.52 -13.43
CA GLY A 292 3.21 4.35 -11.99
C GLY A 292 1.80 4.79 -11.56
N SER A 293 1.27 4.18 -10.51
CA SER A 293 -0.01 4.59 -9.89
C SER A 293 0.05 5.98 -9.20
N GLY A 294 1.05 6.80 -9.54
CA GLY A 294 1.31 8.09 -8.92
C GLY A 294 1.99 7.92 -7.56
N ALA A 295 1.26 8.01 -6.47
CA ALA A 295 1.78 7.83 -5.13
C ALA A 295 1.29 6.50 -4.54
N THR A 296 2.22 5.69 -4.02
CA THR A 296 1.90 4.47 -3.27
C THR A 296 2.40 4.61 -1.85
N ALA A 297 1.44 4.55 -0.90
CA ALA A 297 1.76 4.56 0.52
C ALA A 297 2.15 3.16 0.98
N GLN A 298 3.21 3.07 1.78
CA GLN A 298 3.54 1.87 2.55
C GLN A 298 3.06 2.07 3.98
N ALA A 299 2.25 1.12 4.46
CA ALA A 299 1.77 1.13 5.82
C ALA A 299 2.93 0.91 6.82
N PRO A 300 2.85 1.46 8.04
CA PRO A 300 3.78 1.15 9.11
C PRO A 300 3.86 -0.37 9.32
N GLY A 301 5.07 -0.92 9.39
CA GLY A 301 5.28 -2.36 9.56
C GLY A 301 5.33 -3.19 8.27
N SER A 302 4.97 -2.64 7.11
CA SER A 302 5.18 -3.32 5.82
C SER A 302 6.65 -3.34 5.37
N LEU A 303 7.53 -2.69 6.12
CA LEU A 303 9.00 -2.67 5.93
C LEU A 303 9.69 -3.92 6.49
N ALA A 304 8.96 -4.96 6.90
CA ALA A 304 9.53 -6.25 7.19
C ALA A 304 10.40 -6.70 6.01
N PRO A 305 11.64 -7.16 6.24
CA PRO A 305 12.48 -7.70 5.17
C PRO A 305 11.71 -8.81 4.48
N GLN A 306 11.30 -8.57 3.24
CA GLN A 306 10.71 -9.65 2.43
C GLN A 306 11.83 -10.66 2.15
N PRO A 307 11.59 -11.96 2.36
CA PRO A 307 12.53 -12.97 1.93
C PRO A 307 12.72 -12.76 0.43
N SER A 308 13.97 -12.55 0.04
CA SER A 308 14.36 -12.54 -1.37
C SER A 308 14.17 -13.97 -1.91
N SER A 309 12.94 -14.32 -2.26
CA SER A 309 12.69 -15.43 -3.16
C SER A 309 13.39 -15.05 -4.47
N GLY A 310 14.45 -15.77 -4.79
CA GLY A 310 15.30 -15.54 -5.95
C GLY A 310 14.57 -15.76 -7.26
N SER A 311 13.69 -14.86 -7.58
CA SER A 311 13.17 -14.62 -8.92
C SER A 311 13.78 -13.32 -9.37
N SER A 312 14.73 -13.39 -10.29
CA SER A 312 15.19 -12.27 -11.10
C SER A 312 14.02 -11.72 -11.91
N ALA A 313 13.05 -11.10 -11.24
CA ALA A 313 12.14 -10.18 -11.89
C ALA A 313 12.92 -8.88 -12.08
N THR A 314 13.51 -8.72 -13.28
CA THR A 314 13.87 -7.44 -13.87
C THR A 314 12.58 -6.61 -14.01
N GLY A 315 12.08 -6.14 -12.92
CA GLY A 315 11.01 -5.18 -12.80
C GLY A 315 11.24 -4.46 -11.48
N SER A 316 11.78 -3.25 -11.54
CA SER A 316 11.90 -2.34 -10.41
C SER A 316 10.50 -2.02 -9.83
N ALA A 317 9.85 -3.02 -9.26
CA ALA A 317 8.65 -2.83 -8.46
C ALA A 317 9.09 -2.43 -7.05
N GLY A 318 9.41 -1.16 -6.84
CA GLY A 318 9.71 -0.71 -5.50
C GLY A 318 10.41 0.63 -5.32
N SER A 319 11.16 1.11 -6.30
CA SER A 319 11.74 2.44 -6.20
C SER A 319 10.91 3.43 -7.02
N GLY A 320 10.08 4.22 -6.35
CA GLY A 320 9.45 5.37 -6.95
C GLY A 320 10.51 6.32 -7.53
N PHE A 321 10.08 7.22 -8.40
CA PHE A 321 10.94 8.34 -8.84
C PHE A 321 11.46 9.12 -7.64
N MET A 322 10.64 9.30 -6.63
CA MET A 322 10.99 9.95 -5.37
C MET A 322 10.35 9.23 -4.19
N VAL A 323 11.06 9.18 -3.07
CA VAL A 323 10.55 8.65 -1.80
C VAL A 323 10.43 9.78 -0.80
N ILE A 324 9.26 9.92 -0.22
CA ILE A 324 8.96 10.88 0.84
C ILE A 324 8.58 10.10 2.09
N ASP A 325 9.28 10.36 3.20
CA ASP A 325 9.00 9.77 4.50
C ASP A 325 8.31 10.77 5.41
N ASP A 326 7.25 10.32 6.07
CA ASP A 326 6.65 11.08 7.17
C ASP A 326 7.48 10.91 8.43
N ASN A 327 8.34 11.89 8.67
CA ASN A 327 9.21 11.96 9.85
C ASN A 327 8.54 12.66 11.05
N SER A 328 7.25 12.95 10.98
CA SER A 328 6.52 13.56 12.10
C SER A 328 6.44 12.61 13.30
N SER A 329 6.41 11.31 13.04
CA SER A 329 6.48 10.25 14.04
C SER A 329 7.31 9.08 13.51
N LEU A 330 8.09 8.48 14.40
CA LEU A 330 8.83 7.25 14.12
C LEU A 330 8.13 6.09 14.80
N VAL A 331 8.17 4.93 14.16
CA VAL A 331 7.71 3.67 14.70
C VAL A 331 8.88 2.70 14.81
N ALA A 332 8.85 1.79 15.77
CA ALA A 332 9.83 0.72 15.85
C ALA A 332 9.22 -0.56 15.29
N VAL A 333 9.93 -1.20 14.37
CA VAL A 333 9.49 -2.45 13.74
C VAL A 333 10.48 -3.54 14.10
N MET A 334 9.98 -4.64 14.66
CA MET A 334 10.85 -5.73 15.15
C MET A 334 10.21 -7.09 15.02
N PRO A 335 11.00 -8.13 14.73
CA PRO A 335 10.57 -9.51 14.70
C PRO A 335 10.42 -10.08 16.10
N PHE A 336 9.46 -10.97 16.28
CA PHE A 336 9.27 -11.81 17.46
C PHE A 336 9.08 -13.25 17.03
N ALA A 337 9.68 -14.18 17.75
CA ALA A 337 9.45 -15.60 17.55
C ALA A 337 7.96 -15.94 17.77
N GLU A 338 7.47 -16.99 17.13
CA GLU A 338 6.05 -17.40 17.20
C GLU A 338 5.51 -17.54 18.62
N THR A 339 6.33 -18.12 19.53
CA THR A 339 5.95 -18.33 20.95
C THR A 339 5.77 -17.03 21.72
N ASP A 340 6.50 -15.98 21.34
CA ASP A 340 6.42 -14.68 21.98
C ASP A 340 5.42 -13.77 21.30
N ALA A 341 5.28 -13.85 19.98
CA ALA A 341 4.26 -13.16 19.23
C ALA A 341 2.83 -13.55 19.69
N ALA A 342 2.63 -14.81 20.07
CA ALA A 342 1.35 -15.30 20.60
C ALA A 342 0.94 -14.64 21.93
N LYS A 343 1.89 -14.04 22.67
CA LYS A 343 1.64 -13.32 23.94
C LYS A 343 1.41 -11.82 23.72
N LEU A 344 1.77 -11.30 22.55
CA LEU A 344 1.61 -9.89 22.23
C LEU A 344 0.17 -9.55 21.90
N ALA A 345 -0.26 -8.38 22.34
CA ALA A 345 -1.55 -7.79 22.00
C ALA A 345 -1.40 -6.29 21.72
N VAL A 346 -2.27 -5.77 20.88
CA VAL A 346 -2.32 -4.33 20.56
C VAL A 346 -2.55 -3.52 21.85
N ASN A 347 -1.94 -2.34 21.95
CA ASN A 347 -1.94 -1.42 23.08
C ASN A 347 -1.17 -1.91 24.33
N GLN A 348 -0.46 -3.03 24.28
CA GLN A 348 0.43 -3.39 25.40
C GLN A 348 1.56 -2.36 25.55
N PRO A 349 1.90 -1.96 26.81
CA PRO A 349 2.97 -1.03 27.06
C PRO A 349 4.33 -1.66 26.78
N ALA A 350 5.19 -0.86 26.18
CA ALA A 350 6.56 -1.25 25.86
C ALA A 350 7.55 -0.17 26.29
N SER A 351 8.73 -0.61 26.70
CA SER A 351 9.89 0.23 26.98
C SER A 351 10.88 0.07 25.83
N LEU A 352 11.20 1.15 25.14
CA LEU A 352 12.06 1.18 23.97
C LEU A 352 13.41 1.80 24.35
N THR A 353 14.49 1.07 24.15
CA THR A 353 15.86 1.53 24.39
C THR A 353 16.66 1.55 23.10
N PHE A 354 17.59 2.48 22.99
CA PHE A 354 18.31 2.76 21.74
C PHE A 354 19.82 2.59 21.98
N ASP A 355 20.44 1.67 21.27
CA ASP A 355 21.88 1.38 21.44
C ASP A 355 22.76 2.57 21.02
N ALA A 356 22.33 3.32 20.01
CA ALA A 356 23.05 4.49 19.50
C ALA A 356 23.01 5.70 20.45
N ILE A 357 22.11 5.74 21.43
CA ILE A 357 21.92 6.87 22.35
C ILE A 357 21.89 6.33 23.78
N SER A 358 23.03 6.29 24.44
CA SER A 358 23.15 5.76 25.78
C SER A 358 22.19 6.42 26.76
N GLY A 359 21.42 5.60 27.49
CA GLY A 359 20.50 6.04 28.55
C GLY A 359 19.17 6.61 28.04
N LEU A 360 18.92 6.63 26.72
CA LEU A 360 17.62 7.03 26.20
C LEU A 360 16.66 5.85 26.27
N THR A 361 15.60 6.03 27.08
CA THR A 361 14.47 5.12 27.15
C THR A 361 13.19 5.89 26.83
N ILE A 362 12.41 5.38 25.91
CA ILE A 362 11.13 5.96 25.51
C ILE A 362 10.05 4.92 25.73
N SER A 363 8.97 5.32 26.43
CA SER A 363 7.79 4.49 26.53
C SER A 363 7.00 4.52 25.21
N GLY A 364 6.46 3.39 24.85
CA GLY A 364 5.61 3.21 23.69
C GLY A 364 4.56 2.14 23.94
N HIS A 365 3.87 1.76 22.90
CA HIS A 365 2.88 0.68 22.95
C HIS A 365 2.86 -0.07 21.63
N VAL A 366 2.37 -1.30 21.64
CA VAL A 366 2.17 -2.11 20.44
C VAL A 366 1.06 -1.47 19.59
N LEU A 367 1.41 -1.00 18.41
CA LEU A 367 0.47 -0.42 17.44
C LEU A 367 -0.23 -1.52 16.63
N SER A 368 0.55 -2.47 16.11
CA SER A 368 0.03 -3.56 15.29
C SER A 368 0.97 -4.77 15.34
N ILE A 369 0.41 -5.93 15.07
CA ILE A 369 1.14 -7.18 14.92
C ILE A 369 0.80 -7.75 13.55
N SER A 370 1.82 -8.12 12.77
CA SER A 370 1.59 -8.70 11.44
C SER A 370 0.81 -10.01 11.57
N PRO A 371 -0.29 -10.18 10.84
CA PRO A 371 -1.04 -11.44 10.84
C PRO A 371 -0.32 -12.57 10.10
N SER A 372 0.68 -12.23 9.28
CA SER A 372 1.45 -13.16 8.48
C SER A 372 2.87 -13.28 9.01
N ALA A 373 3.34 -14.50 9.12
CA ALA A 373 4.73 -14.77 9.46
C ALA A 373 5.66 -14.46 8.27
N THR A 374 6.85 -14.01 8.59
CA THR A 374 7.96 -13.89 7.65
C THR A 374 9.01 -14.93 8.01
N VAL A 375 9.46 -15.72 7.04
CA VAL A 375 10.51 -16.72 7.27
C VAL A 375 11.84 -16.13 6.83
N VAL A 376 12.74 -15.89 7.78
CA VAL A 376 14.10 -15.41 7.54
C VAL A 376 15.09 -16.48 8.02
N SER A 377 15.94 -16.96 7.14
CA SER A 377 16.94 -17.99 7.48
C SER A 377 16.34 -19.22 8.18
N ASN A 378 15.18 -19.67 7.75
CA ASN A 378 14.42 -20.80 8.30
C ASN A 378 13.87 -20.58 9.73
N VAL A 379 13.80 -19.32 10.18
CA VAL A 379 13.15 -18.93 11.44
C VAL A 379 11.84 -18.23 11.08
N VAL A 380 10.79 -18.60 11.78
CA VAL A 380 9.45 -18.01 11.62
C VAL A 380 9.31 -16.84 12.59
N ASP A 381 9.23 -15.64 12.05
CA ASP A 381 9.09 -14.41 12.81
C ASP A 381 7.79 -13.68 12.47
N TYR A 382 7.16 -13.09 13.48
CA TYR A 382 6.05 -12.17 13.35
C TYR A 382 6.51 -10.76 13.68
N TYR A 383 6.25 -9.84 12.75
CA TYR A 383 6.66 -8.45 12.96
C TYR A 383 5.62 -7.70 13.78
N ALA A 384 6.08 -7.04 14.84
CA ALA A 384 5.29 -6.11 15.62
C ALA A 384 5.79 -4.67 15.41
N THR A 385 4.85 -3.74 15.28
CA THR A 385 5.11 -2.32 15.14
C THR A 385 4.74 -1.62 16.43
N PHE A 386 5.63 -0.77 16.91
CA PHE A 386 5.47 -0.03 18.15
C PHE A 386 5.40 1.46 17.86
N MET A 387 4.44 2.14 18.44
CA MET A 387 4.38 3.59 18.42
C MET A 387 5.13 4.15 19.62
N LEU A 388 5.98 5.14 19.36
CA LEU A 388 6.68 5.88 20.40
C LEU A 388 5.76 6.97 20.96
N ASN A 389 5.59 7.04 22.28
CA ASN A 389 4.77 8.08 22.92
C ASN A 389 5.39 9.48 22.83
N ARG A 390 6.68 9.57 22.56
CA ARG A 390 7.39 10.82 22.29
C ARG A 390 8.53 10.58 21.31
N THR A 391 8.88 11.59 20.52
CA THR A 391 10.04 11.56 19.63
C THR A 391 11.19 12.37 20.23
N ASP A 392 12.42 11.94 20.01
CA ASP A 392 13.65 12.68 20.34
C ASP A 392 14.28 13.14 19.00
N PRO A 393 14.72 14.42 18.86
CA PRO A 393 15.30 14.92 17.62
C PRO A 393 16.56 14.19 17.14
N ARG A 394 17.21 13.43 18.04
CA ARG A 394 18.39 12.62 17.73
C ARG A 394 18.07 11.31 17.06
N LEU A 395 16.82 10.84 17.14
CA LEU A 395 16.40 9.59 16.52
C LEU A 395 16.44 9.73 15.00
N ARG A 396 16.92 8.68 14.36
CA ARG A 396 16.98 8.57 12.89
C ARG A 396 16.39 7.24 12.45
N GLU A 397 15.82 7.21 11.28
CA GLU A 397 15.42 5.97 10.62
C GLU A 397 16.62 4.99 10.54
N GLY A 398 16.33 3.70 10.68
CA GLY A 398 17.33 2.63 10.66
C GLY A 398 18.13 2.44 11.95
N MET A 399 17.95 3.30 12.97
CA MET A 399 18.58 3.07 14.27
C MET A 399 18.05 1.80 14.92
N THR A 400 18.95 1.03 15.52
CA THR A 400 18.60 -0.16 16.29
C THR A 400 17.85 0.22 17.56
N VAL A 401 16.78 -0.49 17.84
CA VAL A 401 15.94 -0.31 19.02
C VAL A 401 15.63 -1.67 19.65
N ASN A 402 15.71 -1.72 20.98
CA ASN A 402 15.32 -2.88 21.77
C ASN A 402 14.02 -2.55 22.49
N ALA A 403 13.01 -3.39 22.34
CA ALA A 403 11.76 -3.26 23.05
C ALA A 403 11.62 -4.33 24.12
N ALA A 404 11.13 -3.90 25.27
CA ALA A 404 10.69 -4.77 26.35
C ALA A 404 9.19 -4.56 26.53
N VAL A 405 8.38 -5.53 26.11
CA VAL A 405 6.91 -5.48 26.14
C VAL A 405 6.40 -6.18 27.37
N THR A 406 5.61 -5.50 28.18
CA THR A 406 4.95 -6.12 29.35
C THR A 406 3.69 -6.84 28.86
N VAL A 407 3.77 -8.17 28.81
CA VAL A 407 2.65 -9.01 28.33
C VAL A 407 1.67 -9.41 29.43
N ALA A 408 2.15 -9.48 30.67
CA ALA A 408 1.32 -9.72 31.85
C ALA A 408 1.95 -9.04 33.07
N GLN A 409 1.12 -8.52 33.96
CA GLN A 409 1.56 -7.88 35.21
C GLN A 409 0.57 -8.22 36.33
N ALA A 410 1.11 -8.49 37.52
CA ALA A 410 0.36 -8.62 38.75
C ALA A 410 1.00 -7.71 39.81
N ASP A 411 0.23 -6.74 40.27
CA ASP A 411 0.67 -5.79 41.32
C ASP A 411 0.29 -6.28 42.70
N ASN A 412 1.18 -6.01 43.69
CA ASN A 412 0.96 -6.38 45.08
C ASN A 412 0.65 -7.89 45.26
N ALA A 413 1.19 -8.75 44.39
CA ALA A 413 1.00 -10.20 44.42
C ALA A 413 1.99 -10.86 45.38
N VAL A 414 1.60 -11.94 46.05
CA VAL A 414 2.53 -12.81 46.79
C VAL A 414 3.39 -13.49 45.73
N ARG A 415 4.71 -13.31 45.83
CA ARG A 415 5.65 -13.79 44.84
C ARG A 415 6.78 -14.62 45.48
N VAL A 416 7.24 -15.59 44.72
CA VAL A 416 8.40 -16.40 45.08
C VAL A 416 9.36 -16.46 43.91
N PRO A 417 10.69 -16.63 44.16
CA PRO A 417 11.64 -16.84 43.07
C PRO A 417 11.24 -18.06 42.23
N ASN A 418 11.37 -17.96 40.91
CA ASN A 418 11.04 -19.05 39.98
C ASN A 418 11.72 -20.37 40.33
N ALA A 419 12.95 -20.32 40.91
CA ALA A 419 13.68 -21.49 41.34
C ALA A 419 13.04 -22.27 42.50
N ALA A 420 12.09 -21.65 43.24
CA ALA A 420 11.36 -22.31 44.32
C ALA A 420 10.14 -23.10 43.84
N VAL A 421 9.69 -22.81 42.62
CA VAL A 421 8.47 -23.41 42.02
C VAL A 421 8.91 -24.63 41.19
N HIS A 422 8.34 -25.78 41.47
CA HIS A 422 8.59 -27.02 40.71
C HIS A 422 7.28 -27.77 40.45
N THR A 423 7.26 -28.55 39.38
CA THR A 423 6.12 -29.39 39.05
C THR A 423 6.43 -30.83 39.46
N GLN A 424 5.59 -31.41 40.29
CA GLN A 424 5.67 -32.80 40.69
C GLN A 424 4.33 -33.51 40.51
N SER A 425 4.35 -34.63 39.81
CA SER A 425 3.12 -35.43 39.52
C SER A 425 1.98 -34.64 38.88
N GLY A 426 2.31 -33.59 38.10
CA GLY A 426 1.29 -32.75 37.42
C GLY A 426 0.74 -31.59 38.24
N ALA A 427 1.09 -31.47 39.54
CA ALA A 427 0.76 -30.34 40.39
C ALA A 427 1.96 -29.39 40.55
N THR A 428 1.69 -28.10 40.60
CA THR A 428 2.73 -27.07 40.88
C THR A 428 2.90 -26.94 42.40
N MET A 429 4.13 -27.14 42.87
CA MET A 429 4.44 -27.19 44.29
C MET A 429 5.59 -26.26 44.66
N VAL A 430 5.57 -25.79 45.88
CA VAL A 430 6.64 -25.05 46.54
C VAL A 430 6.94 -25.71 47.87
N THR A 431 8.22 -25.90 48.17
CA THR A 431 8.62 -26.48 49.47
C THR A 431 8.73 -25.36 50.51
N VAL A 432 7.86 -25.37 51.48
CA VAL A 432 7.82 -24.40 52.59
C VAL A 432 8.64 -24.94 53.76
N LEU A 433 9.44 -24.08 54.36
CA LEU A 433 10.17 -24.39 55.59
C LEU A 433 9.31 -24.05 56.79
N ALA A 434 8.70 -25.05 57.42
CA ALA A 434 7.88 -24.88 58.62
C ALA A 434 8.70 -24.55 59.88
N ALA A 435 7.99 -24.04 60.92
CA ALA A 435 8.58 -23.80 62.20
C ALA A 435 9.19 -25.12 62.78
N GLY A 436 10.50 -25.15 62.99
CA GLY A 436 11.23 -26.38 63.38
C GLY A 436 12.10 -27.00 62.28
N GLY A 437 12.19 -26.36 61.07
CA GLY A 437 13.10 -26.78 60.03
C GLY A 437 12.58 -27.90 59.14
N GLN A 438 11.32 -28.30 59.28
CA GLN A 438 10.70 -29.28 58.39
C GLN A 438 10.37 -28.68 57.05
N GLN A 439 10.69 -29.43 55.98
CA GLN A 439 10.36 -29.07 54.61
C GLN A 439 9.02 -29.70 54.24
N VAL A 440 8.03 -28.87 54.00
CA VAL A 440 6.68 -29.31 53.63
C VAL A 440 6.40 -28.95 52.19
N PRO A 441 6.25 -29.91 51.26
CA PRO A 441 5.80 -29.64 49.90
C PRO A 441 4.33 -29.15 49.96
N THR A 442 4.09 -27.96 49.50
CA THR A 442 2.78 -27.31 49.48
C THR A 442 2.36 -27.09 48.04
N GLU A 443 1.17 -27.56 47.72
CA GLU A 443 0.57 -27.30 46.40
C GLU A 443 0.15 -25.82 46.31
N VAL A 444 0.50 -25.17 45.19
CA VAL A 444 0.26 -23.76 44.97
C VAL A 444 -0.44 -23.51 43.64
N VAL A 445 -1.31 -22.51 43.62
CA VAL A 445 -1.91 -22.00 42.38
C VAL A 445 -1.08 -20.81 41.95
N THR A 446 -0.40 -20.94 40.82
CA THR A 446 0.43 -19.87 40.25
C THR A 446 -0.42 -18.93 39.39
N GLY A 447 0.00 -17.67 39.29
CA GLY A 447 -0.55 -16.67 38.42
C GLY A 447 0.44 -16.24 37.33
N VAL A 448 0.81 -14.96 37.30
CA VAL A 448 1.79 -14.44 36.36
C VAL A 448 3.16 -15.02 36.65
N ALA A 449 3.76 -15.65 35.65
CA ALA A 449 5.17 -16.10 35.68
C ALA A 449 6.03 -15.02 35.03
N GLY A 450 6.81 -14.31 35.86
CA GLY A 450 7.77 -13.32 35.39
C GLY A 450 9.16 -13.92 35.21
N ASP A 451 10.14 -13.08 34.86
CA ASP A 451 11.52 -13.53 34.58
C ASP A 451 12.24 -14.02 35.84
N THR A 452 11.95 -13.43 36.99
CA THR A 452 12.67 -13.72 38.26
C THR A 452 11.74 -14.33 39.30
N TYR A 453 10.50 -13.89 39.34
CA TYR A 453 9.48 -14.27 40.32
C TYR A 453 8.24 -14.81 39.67
N THR A 454 7.56 -15.74 40.34
CA THR A 454 6.23 -16.25 39.99
C THR A 454 5.22 -15.76 41.01
N GLU A 455 4.08 -15.24 40.55
CA GLU A 455 2.93 -14.94 41.40
C GLU A 455 2.32 -16.21 41.96
N ILE A 456 1.98 -16.20 43.25
CA ILE A 456 1.22 -17.26 43.91
C ILE A 456 -0.16 -16.70 44.32
N LYS A 457 -1.20 -17.23 43.70
CA LYS A 457 -2.60 -16.84 43.96
C LYS A 457 -3.20 -17.52 45.17
N ALA A 458 -2.76 -18.76 45.45
CA ALA A 458 -3.21 -19.53 46.58
C ALA A 458 -2.16 -20.58 46.99
N GLY A 459 -2.17 -20.96 48.28
CA GLY A 459 -1.29 -22.00 48.81
C GLY A 459 -0.08 -21.46 49.63
N LEU A 460 0.21 -20.14 49.57
CA LEU A 460 1.23 -19.48 50.37
C LEU A 460 0.76 -18.18 50.96
N ASN A 461 1.29 -17.84 52.13
CA ASN A 461 1.12 -16.53 52.75
C ASN A 461 2.38 -15.68 52.65
N GLU A 462 2.19 -14.36 52.77
CA GLU A 462 3.30 -13.43 52.91
C GLU A 462 4.12 -13.76 54.15
N GLY A 463 5.43 -13.81 54.02
CA GLY A 463 6.35 -14.15 55.11
C GLY A 463 6.76 -15.63 55.16
N ASP A 464 6.11 -16.53 54.41
CA ASP A 464 6.47 -17.94 54.34
C ASP A 464 7.88 -18.10 53.75
N LYS A 465 8.68 -18.96 54.38
CA LYS A 465 10.02 -19.27 53.87
C LYS A 465 9.96 -20.44 52.91
N VAL A 466 10.32 -20.20 51.68
CA VAL A 466 10.39 -21.23 50.63
C VAL A 466 11.81 -21.71 50.40
N VAL A 467 11.98 -23.00 50.20
CA VAL A 467 13.29 -23.65 50.00
C VAL A 467 13.69 -23.53 48.53
N LEU A 468 14.88 -23.06 48.29
CA LEU A 468 15.48 -23.03 46.95
C LEU A 468 16.29 -24.30 46.71
N PRO A 469 16.35 -24.81 45.46
CA PRO A 469 17.20 -25.96 45.13
C PRO A 469 18.66 -25.67 45.47
N SER A 470 19.31 -26.62 46.13
CA SER A 470 20.75 -26.54 46.37
C SER A 470 21.50 -26.70 45.03
N LEU A 471 22.42 -25.80 44.78
CA LEU A 471 23.37 -25.97 43.67
C LEU A 471 24.32 -27.13 44.06
N HIS A 472 24.02 -28.32 43.58
CA HIS A 472 25.04 -29.38 43.64
C HIS A 472 26.12 -29.01 42.61
N THR A 473 27.21 -28.45 43.09
CA THR A 473 28.42 -28.44 42.30
C THR A 473 28.88 -29.90 42.24
N THR A 474 28.56 -30.56 41.15
CA THR A 474 29.21 -31.83 40.80
C THR A 474 30.69 -31.53 40.63
N GLY A 475 31.43 -31.67 41.77
CA GLY A 475 32.87 -31.74 41.72
C GLY A 475 33.22 -32.96 40.88
N THR A 476 33.64 -32.75 39.69
CA THR A 476 34.22 -33.76 38.82
C THR A 476 35.53 -34.18 39.47
N SER A 477 35.49 -35.22 40.34
CA SER A 477 36.68 -35.96 40.72
C SER A 477 37.18 -36.73 39.49
N SER A 478 38.04 -36.10 38.72
CA SER A 478 38.81 -36.78 37.68
C SER A 478 39.76 -37.80 38.34
N GLY A 479 39.25 -38.98 38.57
CA GLY A 479 40.09 -40.17 38.82
C GLY A 479 40.76 -40.53 37.49
N SER A 480 42.00 -40.08 37.35
CA SER A 480 42.86 -40.51 36.27
C SER A 480 43.28 -42.01 36.48
N ASN A 481 42.61 -42.90 35.81
CA ASN A 481 43.09 -44.24 35.56
C ASN A 481 43.75 -44.28 34.18
N PHE A 482 45.02 -43.98 34.17
CA PHE A 482 45.93 -44.32 33.08
C PHE A 482 46.14 -45.85 33.08
N ARG A 483 45.62 -46.55 32.11
CA ARG A 483 46.00 -47.88 31.74
C ARG A 483 46.32 -47.95 30.27
N GLY A 484 47.64 -48.08 30.02
CA GLY A 484 48.18 -48.18 28.67
C GLY A 484 47.82 -49.49 28.00
N GLY A 485 47.77 -49.44 26.68
CA GLY A 485 47.62 -50.59 25.81
C GLY A 485 47.76 -50.12 24.35
N GLY A 486 48.95 -50.42 23.81
CA GLY A 486 49.30 -50.11 22.43
C GLY A 486 48.56 -50.98 21.42
N GLY A 487 48.52 -50.54 20.21
CA GLY A 487 47.94 -51.27 19.05
C GLY A 487 48.17 -50.53 17.77
N LEU A 488 49.14 -50.93 17.01
CA LEU A 488 49.51 -50.54 15.65
C LEU A 488 48.45 -50.98 14.62
N GLY A 489 48.37 -50.27 13.54
CA GLY A 489 47.81 -50.74 12.27
C GLY A 489 46.85 -49.75 11.66
N GLY A 490 47.12 -49.10 10.60
CA GLY A 490 47.42 -49.55 9.28
C GLY A 490 46.42 -48.90 8.32
N GLY A 491 46.91 -48.14 7.42
CA GLY A 491 46.43 -47.37 6.30
C GLY A 491 45.23 -47.84 5.49
N ALA A 492 44.63 -46.88 4.84
CA ALA A 492 44.25 -47.00 3.43
C ALA A 492 43.81 -45.63 2.88
N ILE A 493 44.52 -45.24 1.89
CA ILE A 493 44.22 -44.17 0.94
C ILE A 493 43.12 -44.69 -0.02
N ILE A 494 42.08 -43.96 -0.27
CA ILE A 494 41.35 -44.03 -1.54
C ILE A 494 41.04 -42.62 -2.01
N ARG A 495 41.51 -42.41 -3.18
CA ARG A 495 41.42 -41.28 -4.09
C ARG A 495 40.30 -41.55 -5.09
N GLY A 496 39.62 -40.50 -5.56
CA GLY A 496 38.70 -40.49 -6.69
C GLY A 496 37.58 -39.52 -6.41
N GLY A 497 37.30 -38.50 -7.13
CA GLY A 497 37.48 -38.24 -8.55
C GLY A 497 36.15 -37.89 -9.15
N GLY A 498 35.97 -36.65 -9.51
CA GLY A 498 35.30 -36.23 -10.74
C GLY A 498 33.78 -36.22 -10.79
N GLY A 499 33.25 -35.12 -11.20
CA GLY A 499 31.94 -34.94 -11.77
C GLY A 499 31.40 -33.52 -11.55
#